data_90aa4a56e2e43fb6705bad181d180d43
#
_entry.id   90aa4a56e2e43fb6705bad181d180d43
#
_cell.length_a   1.000
_cell.length_b   1.000
_cell.length_c   1.000
_cell.angle_alpha   90.00
_cell.angle_beta   90.00
_cell.angle_gamma   90.00
#
_symmetry.space_group_name_H-M   'P 1'
#
loop_
_entity.id
_entity.type
_entity.pdbx_description
1 polymer ?
#
loop_
_entity_poly.entity_id
_entity_poly.type
_entity_poly.pdbx_seq_one_letter_code
_entity_poly.pdbx_strand_id
1 'polypeptide(L)'
;RVYPMRVLEREVENYKKLVKEKRALGELDHPESSIVNLANASHIVTAVWFEGKDVMGKIKVLETPAGKTLRALVEGGCQVGISSRGLGTVDESSGAATVNDDFQLICFDMVSEPSTTGAFMMKENKEPNMWTKADKINRLLNEIVKG
;
A
#
# COMPACT_ATOMS: atom_id res chain seq x y z
N ARG A 1 -2.71 9.97 11.99
CA ARG A 1 -3.61 10.51 10.95
C ARG A 1 -4.88 9.67 10.89
N VAL A 2 -6.01 10.33 10.88
CA VAL A 2 -7.32 9.67 10.84
C VAL A 2 -7.91 9.81 9.44
N TYR A 3 -8.39 8.71 8.87
CA TYR A 3 -9.06 8.70 7.58
C TYR A 3 -10.50 8.29 7.80
N PRO A 4 -11.48 9.14 7.50
CA PRO A 4 -12.88 8.73 7.62
C PRO A 4 -13.19 7.51 6.76
N MET A 5 -13.98 6.60 7.27
CA MET A 5 -14.26 5.33 6.57
C MET A 5 -14.85 5.55 5.17
N ARG A 6 -15.73 6.52 5.02
CA ARG A 6 -16.31 6.84 3.71
C ARG A 6 -15.26 7.26 2.68
N VAL A 7 -14.20 7.97 3.14
CA VAL A 7 -13.11 8.41 2.27
C VAL A 7 -12.28 7.21 1.84
N LEU A 8 -11.98 6.32 2.78
CA LEU A 8 -11.23 5.11 2.48
C LEU A 8 -12.00 4.18 1.55
N GLU A 9 -13.26 3.95 1.82
CA GLU A 9 -14.08 3.09 0.97
C GLU A 9 -14.14 3.62 -0.46
N ARG A 10 -14.31 4.93 -0.59
CA ARG A 10 -14.30 5.58 -1.91
C ARG A 10 -12.95 5.39 -2.60
N GLU A 11 -11.86 5.63 -1.88
CA GLU A 11 -10.53 5.59 -2.49
C GLU A 11 -10.06 4.17 -2.79
N VAL A 12 -10.39 3.21 -1.95
CA VAL A 12 -10.12 1.80 -2.25
C VAL A 12 -10.93 1.36 -3.47
N GLU A 13 -12.18 1.78 -3.57
CA GLU A 13 -13.01 1.47 -4.74
C GLU A 13 -12.45 2.09 -6.01
N ASN A 14 -11.97 3.33 -5.94
CA ASN A 14 -11.29 3.97 -7.06
C ASN A 14 -10.00 3.25 -7.42
N TYR A 15 -9.25 2.81 -6.41
CA TYR A 15 -7.99 2.10 -6.63
C TYR A 15 -8.20 0.73 -7.29
N LYS A 16 -9.33 0.07 -7.01
CA LYS A 16 -9.68 -1.19 -7.66
C LYS A 16 -9.76 -1.06 -9.17
N LYS A 17 -10.07 0.12 -9.70
CA LYS A 17 -10.06 0.36 -11.14
C LYS A 17 -8.66 0.22 -11.69
N LEU A 18 -7.66 0.76 -10.97
CA LEU A 18 -6.26 0.62 -11.38
C LEU A 18 -5.81 -0.84 -11.31
N VAL A 19 -6.26 -1.56 -10.29
CA VAL A 19 -5.97 -2.98 -10.16
C VAL A 19 -6.53 -3.75 -11.35
N LYS A 20 -7.77 -3.49 -11.70
CA LYS A 20 -8.43 -4.13 -12.84
C LYS A 20 -7.72 -3.82 -14.16
N GLU A 21 -7.25 -2.60 -14.32
CA GLU A 21 -6.56 -2.15 -15.52
C GLU A 21 -5.08 -2.51 -15.54
N LYS A 22 -4.60 -3.20 -14.50
CA LYS A 22 -3.19 -3.59 -14.36
C LYS A 22 -2.25 -2.38 -14.33
N ARG A 23 -2.68 -1.34 -13.64
CA ARG A 23 -1.95 -0.08 -13.48
C ARG A 23 -1.62 0.25 -12.03
N ALA A 24 -1.94 -0.64 -11.10
CA ALA A 24 -1.75 -0.43 -9.68
C ALA A 24 -0.31 -0.71 -9.25
N LEU A 25 0.62 0.03 -9.81
CA LEU A 25 2.05 -0.12 -9.53
C LEU A 25 2.44 0.56 -8.24
N GLY A 26 3.49 0.05 -7.61
CA GLY A 26 4.09 0.67 -6.45
C GLY A 26 5.61 0.68 -6.55
N GLU A 27 6.22 1.54 -5.75
CA GLU A 27 7.66 1.75 -5.80
C GLU A 27 8.35 1.15 -4.58
N LEU A 28 9.64 0.97 -4.71
CA LEU A 28 10.52 0.64 -3.62
C LEU A 28 10.91 1.97 -2.96
N ASP A 29 10.72 2.04 -1.66
CA ASP A 29 10.77 3.27 -0.87
C ASP A 29 9.54 4.17 -1.12
N HIS A 30 9.45 5.25 -0.38
CA HIS A 30 8.27 6.09 -0.32
C HIS A 30 8.60 7.52 -0.80
N PRO A 31 8.66 7.75 -2.10
CA PRO A 31 9.00 9.07 -2.62
C PRO A 31 7.88 10.07 -2.39
N GLU A 32 8.26 11.34 -2.33
CA GLU A 32 7.30 12.44 -2.20
C GLU A 32 6.83 12.88 -3.58
N SER A 33 6.04 12.04 -4.23
CA SER A 33 5.52 12.35 -5.56
C SER A 33 4.09 11.86 -5.67
N SER A 34 3.28 12.58 -6.44
CA SER A 34 1.92 12.18 -6.73
C SER A 34 1.83 11.21 -7.90
N ILE A 35 2.95 10.91 -8.52
CA ILE A 35 3.00 10.03 -9.70
C ILE A 35 3.98 8.90 -9.43
N VAL A 36 3.57 7.68 -9.78
CA VAL A 36 4.44 6.51 -9.66
C VAL A 36 5.54 6.60 -10.73
N ASN A 37 6.79 6.49 -10.28
CA ASN A 37 7.94 6.45 -11.18
C ASN A 37 8.10 5.03 -11.72
N LEU A 38 7.83 4.84 -12.99
CA LEU A 38 7.92 3.53 -13.62
C LEU A 38 9.32 2.92 -13.53
N ALA A 39 10.36 3.75 -13.54
CA ALA A 39 11.73 3.26 -13.43
C ALA A 39 12.04 2.65 -12.05
N ASN A 40 11.25 2.99 -11.04
CA ASN A 40 11.41 2.45 -9.69
C ASN A 40 10.28 1.50 -9.29
N ALA A 41 9.42 1.11 -10.21
CA ALA A 41 8.32 0.20 -9.93
C ALA A 41 8.88 -1.18 -9.54
N SER A 42 8.48 -1.66 -8.37
CA SER A 42 8.96 -2.93 -7.84
C SER A 42 7.87 -4.00 -7.81
N HIS A 43 6.63 -3.60 -7.82
CA HIS A 43 5.51 -4.52 -7.66
C HIS A 43 4.23 -3.94 -8.24
N ILE A 44 3.25 -4.80 -8.41
CA ILE A 44 1.90 -4.41 -8.82
C ILE A 44 0.89 -5.05 -7.87
N VAL A 45 -0.10 -4.27 -7.46
CA VAL A 45 -1.19 -4.79 -6.64
C VAL A 45 -2.14 -5.56 -7.54
N THR A 46 -2.43 -6.80 -7.18
CA THR A 46 -3.29 -7.68 -7.96
C THR A 46 -4.68 -7.84 -7.36
N ALA A 47 -4.83 -7.52 -6.08
CA ALA A 47 -6.12 -7.54 -5.41
C ALA A 47 -6.06 -6.61 -4.20
N VAL A 48 -7.17 -6.01 -3.86
CA VAL A 48 -7.32 -5.20 -2.65
C VAL A 48 -8.76 -5.33 -2.15
N TRP A 49 -8.92 -5.47 -0.84
CA TRP A 49 -10.24 -5.66 -0.23
C TRP A 49 -10.21 -5.22 1.24
N PHE A 50 -11.38 -5.09 1.83
CA PHE A 50 -11.50 -4.85 3.25
C PHE A 50 -11.74 -6.16 4.00
N GLU A 51 -11.10 -6.31 5.16
CA GLU A 51 -11.47 -7.32 6.16
C GLU A 51 -11.81 -6.56 7.43
N GLY A 52 -13.09 -6.39 7.69
CA GLY A 52 -13.52 -5.47 8.73
C GLY A 52 -13.09 -4.05 8.40
N LYS A 53 -12.28 -3.46 9.27
CA LYS A 53 -11.72 -2.12 9.05
C LYS A 53 -10.34 -2.13 8.43
N ASP A 54 -9.78 -3.31 8.22
CA ASP A 54 -8.44 -3.45 7.64
C ASP A 54 -8.52 -3.50 6.13
N VAL A 55 -7.58 -2.84 5.48
CA VAL A 55 -7.39 -2.99 4.03
C VAL A 55 -6.32 -4.04 3.82
N MET A 56 -6.66 -5.03 3.05
CA MET A 56 -5.79 -6.16 2.72
C MET A 56 -5.54 -6.17 1.23
N GLY A 57 -4.46 -6.79 0.82
CA GLY A 57 -4.15 -6.88 -0.60
C GLY A 57 -3.17 -7.98 -0.92
N LYS A 58 -3.05 -8.21 -2.22
CA LYS A 58 -2.02 -9.07 -2.78
C LYS A 58 -1.21 -8.28 -3.76
N ILE A 59 0.08 -8.54 -3.78
CA ILE A 59 0.97 -7.95 -4.77
C ILE A 59 1.73 -9.04 -5.51
N LYS A 60 2.18 -8.68 -6.69
CA LYS A 60 3.12 -9.47 -7.47
C LYS A 60 4.39 -8.67 -7.59
N VAL A 61 5.51 -9.26 -7.20
CA VAL A 61 6.83 -8.63 -7.38
C VAL A 61 7.21 -8.73 -8.86
N LEU A 62 7.62 -7.60 -9.43
CA LEU A 62 7.96 -7.54 -10.86
C LEU A 62 9.42 -7.85 -11.10
N GLU A 63 9.76 -8.20 -12.33
CA GLU A 63 11.13 -8.49 -12.75
C GLU A 63 11.91 -7.21 -13.12
N THR A 64 11.49 -6.07 -12.60
CA THR A 64 12.20 -4.80 -12.77
C THR A 64 13.43 -4.76 -11.86
N PRO A 65 14.38 -3.84 -12.08
CA PRO A 65 15.52 -3.69 -11.16
C PRO A 65 15.08 -3.52 -9.71
N ALA A 66 14.10 -2.65 -9.44
CA ALA A 66 13.58 -2.46 -8.09
C ALA A 66 12.86 -3.71 -7.58
N GLY A 67 12.14 -4.42 -8.43
CA GLY A 67 11.48 -5.67 -8.08
C GLY A 67 12.47 -6.77 -7.72
N LYS A 68 13.59 -6.84 -8.42
CA LYS A 68 14.65 -7.81 -8.10
C LYS A 68 15.27 -7.50 -6.75
N THR A 69 15.47 -6.23 -6.43
CA THR A 69 15.93 -5.80 -5.11
C THR A 69 14.93 -6.22 -4.03
N LEU A 70 13.66 -5.95 -4.24
CA LEU A 70 12.61 -6.33 -3.30
C LEU A 70 12.58 -7.83 -3.08
N ARG A 71 12.65 -8.61 -4.15
CA ARG A 71 12.69 -10.07 -4.07
C ARG A 71 13.88 -10.55 -3.25
N ALA A 72 15.05 -10.02 -3.53
CA ALA A 72 16.27 -10.40 -2.81
C ALA A 72 16.16 -10.11 -1.32
N LEU A 73 15.58 -8.96 -0.96
CA LEU A 73 15.38 -8.62 0.45
C LEU A 73 14.44 -9.61 1.14
N VAL A 74 13.33 -9.94 0.51
CA VAL A 74 12.35 -10.87 1.09
C VAL A 74 12.93 -12.29 1.17
N GLU A 75 13.61 -12.74 0.12
CA GLU A 75 14.26 -14.06 0.13
C GLU A 75 15.39 -14.14 1.13
N GLY A 76 16.04 -13.02 1.40
CA GLY A 76 17.07 -12.94 2.43
C GLY A 76 16.54 -12.89 3.85
N GLY A 77 15.23 -12.95 4.02
CA GLY A 77 14.62 -12.94 5.35
C GLY A 77 14.35 -11.57 5.92
N CYS A 78 14.50 -10.50 5.12
CA CYS A 78 14.22 -9.15 5.59
C CYS A 78 12.71 -8.92 5.65
N GLN A 79 12.27 -8.24 6.70
CA GLN A 79 10.89 -7.79 6.77
C GLN A 79 10.75 -6.49 6.01
N VAL A 80 9.88 -6.48 5.02
CA VAL A 80 9.57 -5.29 4.24
C VAL A 80 8.13 -4.90 4.53
N GLY A 81 7.91 -3.64 4.80
CA GLY A 81 6.59 -3.11 5.08
C GLY A 81 5.91 -2.54 3.86
N ILE A 82 4.64 -2.26 4.00
CA ILE A 82 3.86 -1.60 2.96
C ILE A 82 3.23 -0.35 3.54
N SER A 83 3.18 0.71 2.76
CA SER A 83 2.62 1.99 3.19
C SER A 83 1.88 2.65 2.03
N SER A 84 0.72 3.24 2.33
CA SER A 84 -0.02 3.96 1.32
C SER A 84 0.61 5.33 1.06
N ARG A 85 0.55 5.76 -0.18
CA ARG A 85 0.93 7.11 -0.59
C ARG A 85 -0.31 7.79 -1.16
N GLY A 86 -0.56 9.00 -0.70
CA GLY A 86 -1.73 9.74 -1.15
C GLY A 86 -1.52 11.23 -1.07
N LEU A 87 -2.49 11.95 -1.61
CA LEU A 87 -2.53 13.40 -1.59
C LEU A 87 -3.83 13.85 -0.93
N GLY A 88 -3.77 14.96 -0.24
CA GLY A 88 -4.96 15.55 0.36
C GLY A 88 -4.60 16.53 1.45
N THR A 89 -5.59 17.28 1.90
CA THR A 89 -5.41 18.18 3.03
C THR A 89 -5.83 17.48 4.31
N VAL A 90 -5.35 17.98 5.43
CA VAL A 90 -5.69 17.47 6.74
C VAL A 90 -6.26 18.57 7.60
N ASP A 91 -7.17 18.21 8.50
CA ASP A 91 -7.70 19.10 9.50
C ASP A 91 -7.12 18.69 10.85
N GLU A 92 -6.48 19.62 11.53
CA GLU A 92 -5.84 19.38 12.83
C GLU A 92 -6.60 20.02 13.99
N SER A 93 -7.76 20.59 13.75
CA SER A 93 -8.51 21.33 14.74
C SER A 93 -8.95 20.50 15.93
N SER A 94 -9.06 19.18 15.77
CA SER A 94 -9.49 18.27 16.85
C SER A 94 -8.31 17.63 17.59
N GLY A 95 -7.10 18.10 17.37
CA GLY A 95 -5.91 17.54 18.01
C GLY A 95 -5.29 16.37 17.26
N ALA A 96 -6.06 15.62 16.48
CA ALA A 96 -5.57 14.57 15.61
C ALA A 96 -5.72 15.03 14.15
N ALA A 97 -4.72 14.74 13.33
CA ALA A 97 -4.80 15.08 11.91
C ALA A 97 -5.82 14.20 11.22
N THR A 98 -6.90 14.79 10.75
CA THR A 98 -7.97 14.08 10.03
C THR A 98 -7.89 14.42 8.55
N VAL A 99 -7.85 13.40 7.72
CA VAL A 99 -7.81 13.58 6.27
C VAL A 99 -9.17 14.05 5.78
N ASN A 100 -9.13 15.05 4.91
CA ASN A 100 -10.35 15.62 4.32
C ASN A 100 -10.84 14.82 3.11
N ASP A 101 -11.99 15.21 2.59
CA ASP A 101 -12.63 14.54 1.46
C ASP A 101 -11.84 14.63 0.15
N ASP A 102 -10.87 15.53 0.07
CA ASP A 102 -10.01 15.69 -1.09
C ASP A 102 -8.90 14.62 -1.18
N PHE A 103 -8.83 13.72 -0.21
CA PHE A 103 -7.82 12.68 -0.20
C PHE A 103 -7.91 11.79 -1.44
N GLN A 104 -6.76 11.56 -2.06
CA GLN A 104 -6.63 10.64 -3.19
C GLN A 104 -5.55 9.62 -2.88
N LEU A 105 -5.90 8.36 -2.91
CA LEU A 105 -4.96 7.27 -2.77
C LEU A 105 -4.21 7.09 -4.10
N ILE A 106 -2.89 7.22 -4.05
CA ILE A 106 -2.03 7.12 -5.23
C ILE A 106 -1.59 5.68 -5.46
N CYS A 107 -1.00 5.08 -4.44
CA CYS A 107 -0.44 3.73 -4.55
C CYS A 107 -0.07 3.18 -3.17
N PHE A 108 0.47 1.97 -3.18
CA PHE A 108 1.07 1.35 -2.01
C PHE A 108 2.52 1.04 -2.32
N ASP A 109 3.43 1.59 -1.52
CA ASP A 109 4.87 1.43 -1.70
C ASP A 109 5.44 0.43 -0.73
N MET A 110 6.57 -0.18 -1.08
CA MET A 110 7.33 -1.04 -0.19
C MET A 110 8.35 -0.21 0.56
N VAL A 111 8.34 -0.31 1.88
CA VAL A 111 9.14 0.55 2.76
C VAL A 111 9.83 -0.27 3.85
N SER A 112 10.92 0.26 4.39
CA SER A 112 11.63 -0.39 5.48
C SER A 112 10.85 -0.28 6.79
N GLU A 113 10.20 0.86 7.01
CA GLU A 113 9.37 1.07 8.20
C GLU A 113 8.01 1.60 7.81
N PRO A 114 6.99 0.75 7.86
CA PRO A 114 5.64 1.19 7.55
C PRO A 114 5.13 2.16 8.63
N SER A 115 4.37 3.15 8.20
CA SER A 115 3.77 4.12 9.13
C SER A 115 2.72 3.48 10.03
N THR A 116 2.25 2.30 9.67
CA THR A 116 1.26 1.55 10.43
C THR A 116 1.87 0.29 11.01
N THR A 117 1.72 0.10 12.31
CA THR A 117 2.25 -1.07 13.00
C THR A 117 1.69 -2.37 12.43
N GLY A 118 2.57 -3.29 12.09
CA GLY A 118 2.19 -4.61 11.60
C GLY A 118 1.87 -4.69 10.11
N ALA A 119 2.07 -3.60 9.36
CA ALA A 119 1.84 -3.61 7.92
C ALA A 119 3.04 -4.18 7.17
N PHE A 120 3.30 -5.46 7.38
CA PHE A 120 4.42 -6.16 6.74
C PHE A 120 3.95 -7.18 5.73
N MET A 121 4.84 -7.48 4.80
CA MET A 121 4.61 -8.46 3.77
C MET A 121 4.73 -9.88 4.32
N MET A 122 3.89 -10.78 3.79
CA MET A 122 4.01 -12.20 4.06
C MET A 122 4.09 -12.93 2.73
N LYS A 123 5.04 -13.86 2.65
CA LYS A 123 5.20 -14.65 1.43
C LYS A 123 4.02 -15.62 1.29
N GLU A 124 3.39 -15.61 0.14
CA GLU A 124 2.38 -16.59 -0.20
C GLU A 124 3.08 -17.86 -0.70
N ASN A 125 2.80 -18.97 -0.05
CA ASN A 125 3.54 -20.20 -0.27
C ASN A 125 2.90 -21.05 -1.37
N LYS A 126 2.93 -20.56 -2.61
CA LYS A 126 2.31 -21.28 -3.72
C LYS A 126 3.29 -21.79 -4.77
N GLU A 127 4.09 -20.92 -5.33
CA GLU A 127 5.00 -21.31 -6.41
C GLU A 127 6.39 -20.75 -6.19
N PRO A 128 7.44 -21.56 -6.39
CA PRO A 128 8.81 -21.14 -6.09
C PRO A 128 9.29 -19.94 -6.92
N ASN A 129 8.74 -19.77 -8.11
CA ASN A 129 9.23 -18.75 -9.05
C ASN A 129 8.29 -17.55 -9.20
N MET A 130 7.16 -17.57 -8.54
CA MET A 130 6.23 -16.45 -8.56
C MET A 130 6.08 -15.87 -7.19
N TRP A 131 6.39 -14.59 -7.10
CA TRP A 131 6.27 -13.89 -5.85
C TRP A 131 4.95 -13.17 -5.79
N THR A 132 4.02 -13.79 -5.10
CA THR A 132 2.77 -13.14 -4.71
C THR A 132 2.81 -12.97 -3.21
N LYS A 133 2.49 -11.79 -2.75
CA LYS A 133 2.47 -11.50 -1.33
C LYS A 133 1.07 -11.13 -0.90
N ALA A 134 0.64 -11.72 0.21
CA ALA A 134 -0.54 -11.25 0.90
C ALA A 134 -0.10 -10.19 1.90
N ASP A 135 -0.66 -9.01 1.77
CA ASP A 135 -0.27 -7.89 2.58
C ASP A 135 -1.31 -7.50 3.57
N LYS A 136 -0.87 -7.12 4.74
CA LYS A 136 -1.72 -6.36 5.63
C LYS A 136 -1.44 -4.90 5.39
N ILE A 137 -2.03 -4.36 4.37
CA ILE A 137 -1.90 -2.97 4.06
C ILE A 137 -2.50 -2.13 5.14
N ASN A 138 -3.18 -2.61 5.91
CA ASN A 138 -4.09 -2.31 6.61
C ASN A 138 -4.03 -1.84 7.88
N ARG A 139 -3.68 -2.30 8.73
CA ARG A 139 -3.75 -1.68 9.98
C ARG A 139 -3.51 -0.22 9.94
N LEU A 140 -2.94 0.22 8.83
CA LEU A 140 -2.91 1.59 8.50
C LEU A 140 -4.25 2.19 8.68
N LEU A 141 -5.25 1.39 8.57
CA LEU A 141 -6.55 1.89 8.60
C LEU A 141 -7.20 1.76 9.93
N ASN A 142 -6.70 0.94 10.80
CA ASN A 142 -7.27 0.84 12.11
C ASN A 142 -7.19 2.13 12.87
N GLU A 143 -6.09 2.83 12.75
CA GLU A 143 -5.94 4.13 13.36
C GLU A 143 -6.73 5.17 12.63
N ILE A 144 -6.89 4.96 11.39
CA ILE A 144 -7.58 5.77 10.48
C ILE A 144 -9.05 5.79 10.76
N VAL A 145 -9.60 4.67 11.10
CA VAL A 145 -11.03 4.50 11.19
C VAL A 145 -11.56 4.66 12.58
N LYS A 146 -10.70 4.93 13.52
CA LYS A 146 -11.11 5.20 14.88
C LYS A 146 -11.77 6.55 15.07
N GLY A 147 -11.85 7.28 14.06
CA GLY A 147 -12.55 8.52 14.14
C GLY A 147 -14.06 8.37 14.33
#